data_49561e61f25a39fb815a9c009cc8a982
#
_entry.id   49561e61f25a39fb815a9c009cc8a982
#
_cell.length_a   1.000
_cell.length_b   1.000
_cell.length_c   1.000
_cell.angle_alpha   90.00
_cell.angle_beta   90.00
_cell.angle_gamma   90.00
#
_symmetry.space_group_name_H-M   'P 1'
#
loop_
_entity.id
_entity.type
_entity.pdbx_description
1 polymer ?
#
loop_
_entity_poly.entity_id
_entity_poly.type
_entity_poly.pdbx_seq_one_letter_code
_entity_poly.pdbx_strand_id
1 'polypeptide(L)'
;WQVAEAFSPESRIGNYNQVMMDLGAMVCTRSRPSCDTCPVASKCQALTQLRVTDFPGSKPKKEKPIKFVYMLLLKDRGTVYMYQRPATGIWGGLYSFPEYSTLRELEEHLLLLNMEEQAQDLEFKEEALFRHTFSHYHLDIQPVVVEVKHALNQIQDAPDIWMPIVGFEHQQDVGLSSVATKLLSGLI
;
A
#
# COMPACT_ATOMS: atom_id res chain seq x y z
N TRP A 1 -3.11 23.86 17.14
CA TRP A 1 -4.38 24.37 16.64
C TRP A 1 -4.54 25.88 16.89
N GLN A 2 -4.30 26.39 18.08
CA GLN A 2 -4.47 27.83 18.44
C GLN A 2 -3.83 28.80 17.44
N VAL A 3 -2.59 28.51 16.99
CA VAL A 3 -1.91 29.33 15.96
C VAL A 3 -2.62 29.23 14.61
N ALA A 4 -3.06 28.06 14.21
CA ALA A 4 -3.79 27.88 12.96
C ALA A 4 -5.12 28.64 12.96
N GLU A 5 -5.86 28.60 14.06
CA GLU A 5 -7.10 29.36 14.25
C GLU A 5 -6.86 30.87 14.18
N ALA A 6 -5.82 31.37 14.84
CA ALA A 6 -5.49 32.80 14.85
C ALA A 6 -5.11 33.36 13.47
N PHE A 7 -4.60 32.50 12.57
CA PHE A 7 -4.21 32.90 11.21
C PHE A 7 -5.27 32.56 10.15
N SER A 8 -6.30 31.80 10.50
CA SER A 8 -7.38 31.45 9.56
C SER A 8 -8.35 32.63 9.41
N PRO A 9 -8.66 33.06 8.17
CA PRO A 9 -9.62 34.13 7.95
C PRO A 9 -11.07 33.64 8.16
N GLU A 10 -11.97 34.53 8.55
CA GLU A 10 -13.40 34.21 8.73
C GLU A 10 -14.12 33.93 7.41
N SER A 11 -13.60 34.44 6.29
CA SER A 11 -14.17 34.25 4.96
C SER A 11 -13.15 33.70 3.98
N ARG A 12 -13.63 33.02 2.93
CA ARG A 12 -12.81 32.45 1.85
C ARG A 12 -11.71 31.49 2.35
N ILE A 13 -12.02 30.69 3.36
CA ILE A 13 -11.08 29.74 4.00
C ILE A 13 -10.48 28.76 2.98
N GLY A 14 -11.26 28.29 1.99
CA GLY A 14 -10.76 27.42 0.92
C GLY A 14 -9.63 28.07 0.12
N ASN A 15 -9.79 29.35 -0.27
CA ASN A 15 -8.78 30.10 -1.01
C ASN A 15 -7.51 30.31 -0.13
N TYR A 16 -7.69 30.59 1.16
CA TYR A 16 -6.59 30.73 2.08
C TYR A 16 -5.77 29.44 2.19
N ASN A 17 -6.44 28.32 2.40
CA ASN A 17 -5.76 27.02 2.49
C ASN A 17 -5.02 26.69 1.19
N GLN A 18 -5.62 26.96 0.03
CA GLN A 18 -4.97 26.75 -1.26
C GLN A 18 -3.73 27.63 -1.40
N VAL A 19 -3.82 28.92 -1.10
CA VAL A 19 -2.68 29.85 -1.15
C VAL A 19 -1.55 29.41 -0.20
N MET A 20 -1.87 28.95 0.99
CA MET A 20 -0.86 28.45 1.94
C MET A 20 -0.14 27.19 1.42
N MET A 21 -0.87 26.30 0.76
CA MET A 21 -0.27 25.12 0.10
C MET A 21 0.60 25.54 -1.09
N ASP A 22 0.11 26.42 -1.94
CA ASP A 22 0.85 26.90 -3.13
C ASP A 22 2.12 27.67 -2.74
N LEU A 23 2.03 28.52 -1.71
CA LEU A 23 3.19 29.22 -1.17
C LEU A 23 4.27 28.24 -0.70
N GLY A 24 3.88 27.20 0.03
CA GLY A 24 4.80 26.16 0.52
C GLY A 24 5.38 25.27 -0.58
N ALA A 25 4.61 25.02 -1.65
CA ALA A 25 5.02 24.15 -2.74
C ALA A 25 5.88 24.87 -3.79
N MET A 26 5.57 26.14 -4.10
CA MET A 26 6.17 26.84 -5.24
C MET A 26 7.17 27.93 -4.84
N VAL A 27 7.00 28.59 -3.71
CA VAL A 27 7.80 29.74 -3.31
C VAL A 27 8.66 29.40 -2.10
N CYS A 28 8.07 29.06 -0.96
CA CYS A 28 8.77 28.77 0.29
C CYS A 28 9.17 27.28 0.37
N THR A 29 9.90 26.83 -0.65
CA THR A 29 10.35 25.43 -0.71
C THR A 29 11.44 25.16 0.32
N ARG A 30 11.47 23.92 0.86
CA ARG A 30 12.38 23.56 1.96
C ARG A 30 13.87 23.76 1.63
N SER A 31 14.30 23.46 0.41
CA SER A 31 15.72 23.45 0.05
C SER A 31 16.17 24.71 -0.65
N ARG A 32 15.28 25.38 -1.37
CA ARG A 32 15.58 26.56 -2.21
C ARG A 32 14.40 27.53 -2.20
N PRO A 33 14.13 28.21 -1.09
CA PRO A 33 13.04 29.18 -1.03
C PRO A 33 13.34 30.40 -1.90
N SER A 34 12.35 30.80 -2.70
CA SER A 34 12.41 32.01 -3.57
C SER A 34 11.93 33.23 -2.80
N CYS A 35 12.72 33.69 -1.85
CA CYS A 35 12.35 34.78 -0.96
C CYS A 35 12.13 36.12 -1.69
N ASP A 36 12.85 36.36 -2.79
CA ASP A 36 12.77 37.57 -3.61
C ASP A 36 11.38 37.76 -4.25
N THR A 37 10.71 36.66 -4.57
CA THR A 37 9.36 36.67 -5.15
C THR A 37 8.25 36.36 -4.15
N CYS A 38 8.61 36.20 -2.86
CA CYS A 38 7.65 35.81 -1.84
C CYS A 38 6.71 36.97 -1.45
N PRO A 39 5.38 36.82 -1.59
CA PRO A 39 4.42 37.90 -1.32
C PRO A 39 4.38 38.32 0.16
N VAL A 40 4.91 37.49 1.06
CA VAL A 40 4.96 37.78 2.50
C VAL A 40 6.37 38.07 3.02
N ALA A 41 7.34 38.28 2.12
CA ALA A 41 8.74 38.50 2.49
C ALA A 41 8.95 39.63 3.50
N SER A 42 8.22 40.72 3.34
CA SER A 42 8.33 41.90 4.23
C SER A 42 7.90 41.65 5.67
N LYS A 43 7.11 40.59 5.92
CA LYS A 43 6.64 40.19 7.27
C LYS A 43 7.26 38.86 7.73
N CYS A 44 8.19 38.32 6.95
CA CYS A 44 8.77 37.00 7.25
C CYS A 44 9.88 37.13 8.29
N GLN A 45 9.62 36.65 9.51
CA GLN A 45 10.62 36.64 10.58
C GLN A 45 11.84 35.78 10.25
N ALA A 46 11.67 34.66 9.59
CA ALA A 46 12.77 33.76 9.19
C ALA A 46 13.72 34.48 8.22
N LEU A 47 13.18 35.27 7.28
CA LEU A 47 13.98 36.06 6.35
C LEU A 47 14.72 37.21 7.09
N THR A 48 14.02 37.93 7.94
CA THR A 48 14.62 39.01 8.75
C THR A 48 15.76 38.52 9.65
N GLN A 49 15.63 37.30 10.17
CA GLN A 49 16.64 36.67 11.01
C GLN A 49 17.73 35.91 10.25
N LEU A 50 17.68 35.88 8.92
CA LEU A 50 18.56 35.10 8.05
C LEU A 50 18.56 33.58 8.35
N ARG A 51 17.40 33.05 8.78
CA ARG A 51 17.21 31.65 9.22
C ARG A 51 16.20 30.90 8.39
N VAL A 52 16.03 31.25 7.15
CA VAL A 52 15.00 30.65 6.27
C VAL A 52 15.19 29.14 6.13
N THR A 53 16.44 28.67 6.08
CA THR A 53 16.78 27.25 5.95
C THR A 53 16.48 26.41 7.20
N ASP A 54 16.26 27.06 8.35
CA ASP A 54 15.91 26.36 9.58
C ASP A 54 14.43 25.93 9.60
N PHE A 55 13.64 26.47 8.69
CA PHE A 55 12.19 26.25 8.63
C PHE A 55 11.74 25.66 7.28
N PRO A 56 10.88 24.62 7.32
CA PRO A 56 10.41 23.91 8.52
C PRO A 56 11.53 23.08 9.16
N GLY A 57 11.52 23.01 10.49
CA GLY A 57 12.44 22.15 11.24
C GLY A 57 12.32 20.68 10.83
N SER A 58 13.42 19.96 10.92
CA SER A 58 13.42 18.53 10.62
C SER A 58 12.68 17.76 11.71
N LYS A 59 11.66 16.98 11.34
CA LYS A 59 11.07 16.01 12.26
C LYS A 59 12.06 14.86 12.45
N PRO A 60 12.26 14.36 13.69
CA PRO A 60 13.05 13.15 13.89
C PRO A 60 12.44 12.00 13.08
N LYS A 61 13.28 11.27 12.35
CA LYS A 61 12.84 10.06 11.65
C LYS A 61 12.47 9.02 12.69
N LYS A 62 11.19 8.67 12.78
CA LYS A 62 10.76 7.50 13.55
C LYS A 62 11.11 6.26 12.73
N GLU A 63 11.73 5.28 13.37
CA GLU A 63 11.88 3.96 12.77
C GLU A 63 10.50 3.36 12.51
N LYS A 64 10.34 2.80 11.31
CA LYS A 64 9.09 2.14 10.95
C LYS A 64 9.12 0.73 11.49
N PRO A 65 8.07 0.27 12.18
CA PRO A 65 7.97 -1.13 12.58
C PRO A 65 7.97 -2.04 11.34
N ILE A 66 8.49 -3.23 11.49
CA ILE A 66 8.48 -4.26 10.46
C ILE A 66 7.39 -5.26 10.83
N LYS A 67 6.52 -5.54 9.88
CA LYS A 67 5.53 -6.62 9.94
C LYS A 67 5.94 -7.71 8.95
N PHE A 68 5.55 -8.93 9.21
CA PHE A 68 5.82 -10.09 8.37
C PHE A 68 4.51 -10.80 8.03
N VAL A 69 4.37 -11.26 6.78
CA VAL A 69 3.24 -12.07 6.34
C VAL A 69 3.67 -13.11 5.32
N TYR A 70 3.01 -14.27 5.36
CA TYR A 70 2.97 -15.21 4.25
C TYR A 70 1.81 -14.83 3.32
N MET A 71 2.07 -14.76 2.01
CA MET A 71 1.03 -14.57 1.00
C MET A 71 0.86 -15.85 0.18
N LEU A 72 -0.35 -16.42 0.21
CA LEU A 72 -0.69 -17.62 -0.52
C LEU A 72 -1.06 -17.30 -1.98
N LEU A 73 -0.27 -17.82 -2.92
CA LEU A 73 -0.54 -17.80 -4.35
C LEU A 73 -1.06 -19.17 -4.77
N LEU A 74 -2.36 -19.39 -4.59
CA LEU A 74 -3.01 -20.66 -4.92
C LEU A 74 -3.32 -20.70 -6.43
N LYS A 75 -2.65 -21.57 -7.16
CA LYS A 75 -2.73 -21.69 -8.63
C LYS A 75 -3.59 -22.89 -9.06
N ASP A 76 -4.42 -22.66 -10.06
CA ASP A 76 -5.11 -23.72 -10.80
C ASP A 76 -5.11 -23.40 -12.30
N ARG A 77 -4.59 -24.30 -13.15
CA ARG A 77 -4.66 -24.26 -14.62
C ARG A 77 -4.41 -22.89 -15.26
N GLY A 78 -3.37 -22.18 -14.80
CA GLY A 78 -3.00 -20.84 -15.34
C GLY A 78 -3.80 -19.69 -14.76
N THR A 79 -4.58 -19.94 -13.73
CA THR A 79 -5.24 -18.91 -12.91
C THR A 79 -4.68 -18.92 -11.49
N VAL A 80 -4.90 -17.83 -10.72
CA VAL A 80 -4.54 -17.72 -9.32
C VAL A 80 -5.70 -17.14 -8.52
N TYR A 81 -5.94 -17.70 -7.35
CA TYR A 81 -7.00 -17.26 -6.46
C TYR A 81 -6.67 -15.91 -5.81
N MET A 82 -7.62 -14.99 -5.83
CA MET A 82 -7.54 -13.70 -5.18
C MET A 82 -8.86 -13.36 -4.50
N TYR A 83 -8.78 -12.66 -3.37
CA TYR A 83 -9.96 -12.17 -2.66
C TYR A 83 -10.02 -10.64 -2.68
N GLN A 84 -11.22 -10.09 -2.62
CA GLN A 84 -11.41 -8.65 -2.50
C GLN A 84 -11.28 -8.23 -1.04
N ARG A 85 -10.38 -7.31 -0.77
CA ARG A 85 -10.19 -6.77 0.59
C ARG A 85 -11.42 -5.96 1.03
N PRO A 86 -11.71 -5.92 2.34
CA PRO A 86 -12.74 -5.03 2.88
C PRO A 86 -12.56 -3.60 2.38
N ALA A 87 -13.65 -2.86 2.21
CA ALA A 87 -13.62 -1.50 1.68
C ALA A 87 -12.76 -0.50 2.49
N THR A 88 -12.45 -0.84 3.75
CA THR A 88 -11.64 -0.02 4.66
C THR A 88 -10.27 -0.64 4.91
N GLY A 89 -9.29 0.19 5.29
CA GLY A 89 -7.94 -0.26 5.59
C GLY A 89 -6.97 -0.16 4.41
N ILE A 90 -5.82 -0.82 4.55
CA ILE A 90 -4.78 -0.82 3.52
C ILE A 90 -5.25 -1.64 2.32
N TRP A 91 -5.13 -1.06 1.12
CA TRP A 91 -5.61 -1.63 -0.13
C TRP A 91 -7.11 -1.96 -0.12
N GLY A 92 -7.91 -1.17 0.65
CA GLY A 92 -9.35 -1.37 0.76
C GLY A 92 -10.06 -1.43 -0.58
N GLY A 93 -10.90 -2.45 -0.77
CA GLY A 93 -11.63 -2.71 -2.00
C GLY A 93 -10.81 -3.28 -3.17
N LEU A 94 -9.47 -3.37 -3.04
CA LEU A 94 -8.62 -3.97 -4.06
C LEU A 94 -8.52 -5.49 -3.87
N TYR A 95 -8.22 -6.19 -4.94
CA TYR A 95 -7.92 -7.62 -4.90
C TYR A 95 -6.48 -7.87 -4.43
N SER A 96 -6.32 -8.89 -3.60
CA SER A 96 -5.06 -9.29 -3.00
C SER A 96 -5.01 -10.81 -2.81
N PHE A 97 -3.85 -11.29 -2.46
CA PHE A 97 -3.66 -12.69 -2.06
C PHE A 97 -3.97 -12.87 -0.57
N PRO A 98 -4.47 -14.05 -0.14
CA PRO A 98 -4.65 -14.37 1.28
C PRO A 98 -3.36 -14.20 2.07
N GLU A 99 -3.47 -13.57 3.25
CA GLU A 99 -2.37 -13.23 4.14
C GLU A 99 -2.46 -14.03 5.45
N TYR A 100 -1.34 -14.58 5.90
CA TYR A 100 -1.23 -15.36 7.13
C TYR A 100 -0.05 -14.89 7.95
N SER A 101 -0.17 -14.92 9.28
CA SER A 101 0.94 -14.53 10.17
C SER A 101 1.98 -15.64 10.31
N THR A 102 1.57 -16.89 10.11
CA THR A 102 2.45 -18.07 10.21
C THR A 102 2.17 -19.03 9.04
N LEU A 103 3.18 -19.84 8.71
CA LEU A 103 3.02 -20.92 7.73
C LEU A 103 1.96 -21.93 8.18
N ARG A 104 1.89 -22.21 9.48
CA ARG A 104 0.89 -23.12 10.06
C ARG A 104 -0.55 -22.63 9.81
N GLU A 105 -0.84 -21.34 9.99
CA GLU A 105 -2.16 -20.77 9.67
C GLU A 105 -2.52 -20.96 8.20
N LEU A 106 -1.54 -20.82 7.31
CA LEU A 106 -1.71 -21.05 5.87
C LEU A 106 -2.03 -22.52 5.59
N GLU A 107 -1.28 -23.46 6.19
CA GLU A 107 -1.51 -24.89 6.06
C GLU A 107 -2.88 -25.29 6.60
N GLU A 108 -3.27 -24.80 7.79
CA GLU A 108 -4.58 -25.06 8.39
C GLU A 108 -5.72 -24.56 7.50
N HIS A 109 -5.56 -23.38 6.86
CA HIS A 109 -6.54 -22.86 5.91
C HIS A 109 -6.70 -23.75 4.68
N LEU A 110 -5.60 -24.25 4.12
CA LEU A 110 -5.64 -25.18 2.97
C LEU A 110 -6.35 -26.49 3.33
N LEU A 111 -6.17 -27.00 4.55
CA LEU A 111 -6.89 -28.18 5.04
C LEU A 111 -8.40 -27.93 5.14
N LEU A 112 -8.82 -26.74 5.63
CA LEU A 112 -10.24 -26.36 5.74
C LEU A 112 -10.93 -26.21 4.38
N LEU A 113 -10.19 -25.94 3.31
CA LEU A 113 -10.74 -25.87 1.95
C LEU A 113 -11.06 -27.25 1.35
N ASN A 114 -11.19 -28.31 2.18
CA ASN A 114 -11.47 -29.69 1.78
C ASN A 114 -10.48 -30.26 0.75
N MET A 115 -9.23 -29.84 0.85
CA MET A 115 -8.14 -30.40 0.06
C MET A 115 -7.58 -31.68 0.68
N GLU A 116 -8.32 -32.33 1.59
CA GLU A 116 -7.85 -33.49 2.35
C GLU A 116 -7.41 -34.66 1.46
N GLU A 117 -8.09 -34.90 0.34
CA GLU A 117 -7.69 -35.93 -0.61
C GLU A 117 -6.43 -35.59 -1.42
N GLN A 118 -6.04 -34.29 -1.44
CA GLN A 118 -4.89 -33.77 -2.21
C GLN A 118 -3.79 -33.22 -1.31
N ALA A 119 -4.05 -33.05 0.01
CA ALA A 119 -3.11 -32.42 0.95
C ALA A 119 -1.78 -33.19 1.10
N GLN A 120 -1.75 -34.48 0.77
CA GLN A 120 -0.53 -35.28 0.84
C GLN A 120 0.46 -35.01 -0.32
N ASP A 121 0.01 -34.35 -1.41
CA ASP A 121 0.81 -34.08 -2.61
C ASP A 121 0.94 -32.58 -2.93
N LEU A 122 0.57 -31.67 -2.00
CA LEU A 122 0.72 -30.24 -2.22
C LEU A 122 2.19 -29.83 -2.11
N GLU A 123 2.76 -29.39 -3.21
CA GLU A 123 4.07 -28.75 -3.22
C GLU A 123 3.95 -27.29 -2.78
N PHE A 124 4.59 -26.95 -1.65
CA PHE A 124 4.74 -25.60 -1.16
C PHE A 124 6.05 -25.03 -1.69
N LYS A 125 5.97 -24.10 -2.61
CA LYS A 125 7.15 -23.41 -3.13
C LYS A 125 7.23 -22.02 -2.53
N GLU A 126 8.17 -21.80 -1.61
CA GLU A 126 8.49 -20.47 -1.13
C GLU A 126 9.28 -19.71 -2.20
N GLU A 127 8.79 -18.53 -2.57
CA GLU A 127 9.49 -17.62 -3.47
C GLU A 127 10.38 -16.64 -2.69
N ALA A 128 11.14 -15.79 -3.36
CA ALA A 128 12.02 -14.84 -2.69
C ALA A 128 11.24 -13.85 -1.83
N LEU A 129 11.63 -13.75 -0.56
CA LEU A 129 11.11 -12.75 0.38
C LEU A 129 11.41 -11.36 -0.15
N PHE A 130 10.45 -10.45 -0.06
CA PHE A 130 10.66 -9.05 -0.41
C PHE A 130 9.95 -8.11 0.55
N ARG A 131 10.44 -6.87 0.61
CA ARG A 131 9.88 -5.81 1.45
C ARG A 131 9.05 -4.84 0.64
N HIS A 132 7.82 -4.60 1.08
CA HIS A 132 7.00 -3.48 0.68
C HIS A 132 6.98 -2.41 1.77
N THR A 133 7.14 -1.12 1.40
CA THR A 133 7.25 -0.04 2.37
C THR A 133 6.05 0.90 2.29
N PHE A 134 5.28 0.94 3.35
CA PHE A 134 4.23 1.93 3.56
C PHE A 134 4.76 3.21 4.22
N SER A 135 3.92 4.23 4.34
CA SER A 135 4.27 5.48 5.00
C SER A 135 4.63 5.28 6.48
N HIS A 136 4.03 4.29 7.16
CA HIS A 136 4.08 4.10 8.61
C HIS A 136 4.65 2.75 9.07
N TYR A 137 4.88 1.76 8.18
CA TYR A 137 5.58 0.50 8.48
C TYR A 137 6.20 -0.13 7.24
N HIS A 138 7.05 -1.13 7.46
CA HIS A 138 7.55 -2.05 6.43
C HIS A 138 6.79 -3.36 6.53
N LEU A 139 6.48 -3.96 5.38
CA LEU A 139 5.87 -5.28 5.29
C LEU A 139 6.84 -6.21 4.57
N ASP A 140 7.37 -7.19 5.28
CA ASP A 140 8.13 -8.29 4.73
C ASP A 140 7.15 -9.37 4.30
N ILE A 141 7.19 -9.73 3.03
CA ILE A 141 6.24 -10.62 2.39
C ILE A 141 7.00 -11.87 1.94
N GLN A 142 6.59 -13.02 2.45
CA GLN A 142 7.01 -14.34 2.02
C GLN A 142 5.94 -14.93 1.10
N PRO A 143 6.11 -14.90 -0.23
CA PRO A 143 5.15 -15.55 -1.12
C PRO A 143 5.30 -17.07 -1.03
N VAL A 144 4.17 -17.77 -0.98
CA VAL A 144 4.09 -19.23 -1.00
C VAL A 144 3.18 -19.63 -2.15
N VAL A 145 3.76 -20.27 -3.15
CA VAL A 145 3.01 -20.79 -4.31
C VAL A 145 2.57 -22.21 -4.01
N VAL A 146 1.28 -22.48 -4.19
CA VAL A 146 0.69 -23.81 -4.08
C VAL A 146 -0.08 -24.08 -5.36
N GLU A 147 0.23 -25.17 -6.06
CA GLU A 147 -0.46 -25.58 -7.28
C GLU A 147 -1.45 -26.70 -6.96
N VAL A 148 -2.72 -26.50 -7.35
CA VAL A 148 -3.78 -27.49 -7.18
C VAL A 148 -4.16 -28.08 -8.52
N LYS A 149 -4.45 -29.40 -8.54
CA LYS A 149 -4.73 -30.13 -9.79
C LYS A 149 -6.19 -30.10 -10.21
N HIS A 150 -7.09 -29.66 -9.34
CA HIS A 150 -8.53 -29.57 -9.61
C HIS A 150 -9.10 -28.28 -9.05
N ALA A 151 -9.88 -27.58 -9.88
CA ALA A 151 -10.56 -26.35 -9.45
C ALA A 151 -11.39 -26.61 -8.20
N LEU A 152 -11.11 -25.83 -7.16
CA LEU A 152 -11.93 -25.81 -5.96
C LEU A 152 -13.27 -25.15 -6.32
N ASN A 153 -14.24 -25.95 -6.77
CA ASN A 153 -15.60 -25.47 -7.08
C ASN A 153 -16.31 -24.83 -5.88
N GLN A 154 -15.67 -24.84 -4.71
CA GLN A 154 -16.21 -24.35 -3.45
C GLN A 154 -15.76 -22.94 -3.06
N ILE A 155 -14.74 -22.37 -3.73
CA ILE A 155 -14.35 -20.96 -3.49
C ILE A 155 -15.11 -20.09 -4.50
N GLN A 156 -16.43 -20.02 -4.37
CA GLN A 156 -17.30 -19.15 -5.17
C GLN A 156 -18.10 -18.18 -4.28
N ASP A 157 -17.65 -17.93 -3.06
CA ASP A 157 -18.23 -16.85 -2.28
C ASP A 157 -17.74 -15.52 -2.87
N ALA A 158 -18.62 -14.89 -3.68
CA ALA A 158 -18.36 -13.52 -4.12
C ALA A 158 -18.00 -12.65 -2.90
N PRO A 159 -16.90 -11.91 -2.95
CA PRO A 159 -16.30 -11.25 -4.12
C PRO A 159 -14.96 -11.85 -4.61
N ASP A 160 -14.71 -13.12 -4.35
CA ASP A 160 -13.43 -13.76 -4.69
C ASP A 160 -13.36 -14.16 -6.17
N ILE A 161 -12.16 -14.18 -6.75
CA ILE A 161 -11.95 -14.44 -8.18
C ILE A 161 -10.76 -15.37 -8.43
N TRP A 162 -10.83 -16.10 -9.55
CA TRP A 162 -9.70 -16.75 -10.15
C TRP A 162 -9.16 -15.87 -11.28
N MET A 163 -8.03 -15.19 -11.03
CA MET A 163 -7.40 -14.25 -11.94
C MET A 163 -6.53 -15.02 -12.94
N PRO A 164 -6.67 -14.82 -14.26
CA PRO A 164 -5.71 -15.33 -15.22
C PRO A 164 -4.31 -14.79 -14.94
N ILE A 165 -3.30 -15.66 -14.91
CA ILE A 165 -1.90 -15.24 -14.69
C ILE A 165 -1.38 -14.51 -15.93
N VAL A 166 -1.66 -15.06 -17.12
CA VAL A 166 -1.29 -14.41 -18.38
C VAL A 166 -2.41 -13.46 -18.80
N GLY A 167 -2.06 -12.21 -19.09
CA GLY A 167 -3.01 -11.20 -19.55
C GLY A 167 -3.83 -10.54 -18.42
N PHE A 168 -3.43 -10.68 -17.17
CA PHE A 168 -4.12 -10.03 -16.03
C PHE A 168 -4.16 -8.51 -16.20
N GLU A 169 -3.22 -7.90 -16.91
CA GLU A 169 -3.16 -6.46 -17.19
C GLU A 169 -4.34 -5.95 -18.02
N HIS A 170 -5.04 -6.85 -18.70
CA HIS A 170 -6.21 -6.55 -19.53
C HIS A 170 -7.54 -6.62 -18.77
N GLN A 171 -7.51 -7.01 -17.50
CA GLN A 171 -8.70 -7.08 -16.63
C GLN A 171 -9.03 -5.68 -16.07
N GLN A 172 -9.70 -4.85 -16.88
CA GLN A 172 -9.95 -3.44 -16.58
C GLN A 172 -10.84 -3.20 -15.35
N ASP A 173 -11.69 -4.18 -15.00
CA ASP A 173 -12.66 -4.06 -13.90
C ASP A 173 -12.11 -4.53 -12.55
N VAL A 174 -10.86 -5.00 -12.49
CA VAL A 174 -10.26 -5.56 -11.29
C VAL A 174 -9.15 -4.66 -10.77
N GLY A 175 -9.42 -3.95 -9.68
CA GLY A 175 -8.41 -3.15 -9.01
C GLY A 175 -7.42 -4.04 -8.24
N LEU A 176 -6.13 -3.97 -8.58
CA LEU A 176 -5.05 -4.72 -7.91
C LEU A 176 -4.19 -3.82 -7.03
N SER A 177 -3.73 -4.35 -5.90
CA SER A 177 -2.68 -3.68 -5.12
C SER A 177 -1.34 -3.77 -5.86
N SER A 178 -0.42 -2.82 -5.62
CA SER A 178 0.92 -2.84 -6.22
C SER A 178 1.71 -4.12 -5.88
N VAL A 179 1.46 -4.71 -4.71
CA VAL A 179 2.03 -6.00 -4.32
C VAL A 179 1.43 -7.14 -5.12
N ALA A 180 0.10 -7.15 -5.29
CA ALA A 180 -0.57 -8.17 -6.11
C ALA A 180 -0.10 -8.13 -7.56
N THR A 181 0.00 -6.94 -8.16
CA THR A 181 0.55 -6.76 -9.51
C THR A 181 1.97 -7.30 -9.62
N LYS A 182 2.83 -6.98 -8.66
CA LYS A 182 4.22 -7.47 -8.63
C LYS A 182 4.30 -8.99 -8.57
N LEU A 183 3.48 -9.61 -7.71
CA LEU A 183 3.47 -11.07 -7.54
C LEU A 183 2.93 -11.78 -8.78
N LEU A 184 1.84 -11.27 -9.39
CA LEU A 184 1.31 -11.79 -10.65
C LEU A 184 2.35 -11.75 -11.77
N SER A 185 3.07 -10.63 -11.92
CA SER A 185 4.15 -10.50 -12.90
C SER A 185 5.31 -11.48 -12.65
N GLY A 186 5.50 -11.92 -11.43
CA GLY A 186 6.52 -12.92 -11.07
C GLY A 186 6.08 -14.37 -11.31
N LEU A 187 4.79 -14.62 -11.62
CA LEU A 187 4.26 -15.96 -11.94
C LEU A 187 4.31 -16.29 -13.43
N ILE A 188 4.54 -15.30 -14.30
CA ILE A 188 4.71 -15.47 -15.76
C ILE A 188 6.12 -15.97 -16.03
#